data_4c7ba60d27f44bee4d5ad7ea92cb14dd
#
_entry.id   4c7ba60d27f44bee4d5ad7ea92cb14dd
#
_cell.length_a   1.000
_cell.length_b   1.000
_cell.length_c   1.000
_cell.angle_alpha   90.00
_cell.angle_beta   90.00
_cell.angle_gamma   90.00
#
_symmetry.space_group_name_H-M   'P 1'
#
loop_
_entity.id
_entity.type
_entity.pdbx_description
1 polymer ?
#
loop_
_entity_poly.entity_id
_entity_poly.type
_entity_poly.pdbx_seq_one_letter_code
_entity_poly.pdbx_strand_id
1 'polypeptide(L)'
;MKIIEGFKERDRCARSVFSHNGLSYELIPEYGNFPEEFEFSMYSGGCCDKEDNLFLMCRDTEHPVVMLDARGNYVKSFGKGLFQEVHSLCVTMDDTLLCVDTGLHVIRELTKDGGWIRDLGNLGIPSDSGFEKDVWRRMQRRGKIVPTDVLFDKGWSFWAGVQTIRRAAPPFNRPTGVCMGPSGDIFVSDGYGNAAVHRFSRDGALLKTWGGPGDEPGKFYVPHSLWVDKLNRVWVGDREANSVHVFDENGEVMAYMSENLYQPTGIWSDDTYIYIAERGGGLTIADMDMEIVAQLGFYNSPIRAHGMCGNSKGELFLMPLSTYDRHFLMKLVPLK
;
A
#
# COMPACT_ATOMS: atom_id res chain seq x y z
N MET A 1 -18.60 -26.84 13.24
CA MET A 1 -17.19 -26.80 13.70
C MET A 1 -16.22 -27.58 12.84
N LYS A 2 -16.56 -28.78 12.31
CA LYS A 2 -15.64 -29.53 11.37
C LYS A 2 -15.42 -28.89 10.01
N ILE A 3 -16.33 -28.03 9.53
CA ILE A 3 -16.18 -27.31 8.25
C ILE A 3 -15.10 -26.21 8.32
N ILE A 4 -14.86 -25.63 9.50
CA ILE A 4 -13.87 -24.56 9.71
C ILE A 4 -12.43 -25.12 9.75
N GLU A 5 -12.23 -26.35 10.26
CA GLU A 5 -10.92 -26.99 10.26
C GLU A 5 -10.48 -27.40 8.83
N GLY A 6 -11.39 -27.86 7.99
CA GLY A 6 -11.09 -28.18 6.58
C GLY A 6 -10.76 -26.95 5.71
N PHE A 7 -11.23 -25.75 6.09
CA PHE A 7 -10.86 -24.49 5.42
C PHE A 7 -9.46 -24.04 5.79
N LYS A 8 -9.04 -24.21 7.05
CA LYS A 8 -7.69 -23.83 7.52
C LYS A 8 -6.56 -24.62 6.86
N GLU A 9 -6.78 -25.87 6.50
CA GLU A 9 -5.78 -26.69 5.77
C GLU A 9 -5.70 -26.38 4.27
N ARG A 10 -6.79 -25.91 3.67
CA ARG A 10 -6.81 -25.57 2.22
C ARG A 10 -6.16 -24.23 1.89
N ASP A 11 -6.09 -23.31 2.85
CA ASP A 11 -5.54 -21.96 2.66
C ASP A 11 -4.05 -21.83 2.99
N ARG A 12 -3.39 -22.88 3.47
CA ARG A 12 -1.93 -22.91 3.59
C ARG A 12 -1.34 -23.06 2.18
N CYS A 13 -0.90 -21.93 1.65
CA CYS A 13 -0.19 -21.91 0.39
C CYS A 13 1.10 -22.76 0.50
N ALA A 14 1.23 -23.76 -0.34
CA ALA A 14 2.49 -24.51 -0.46
C ALA A 14 3.53 -23.66 -1.19
N ARG A 15 4.82 -23.92 -0.96
CA ARG A 15 5.88 -23.40 -1.80
C ARG A 15 5.57 -23.71 -3.26
N SER A 16 5.62 -22.71 -4.10
CA SER A 16 5.30 -22.83 -5.52
C SER A 16 6.17 -21.87 -6.33
N VAL A 17 6.34 -22.20 -7.60
CA VAL A 17 7.12 -21.39 -8.53
C VAL A 17 6.18 -20.73 -9.53
N PHE A 18 6.34 -19.43 -9.71
CA PHE A 18 5.67 -18.63 -10.71
C PHE A 18 6.68 -18.20 -11.77
N SER A 19 6.36 -18.42 -13.03
CA SER A 19 7.27 -18.11 -14.14
C SER A 19 6.52 -17.53 -15.32
N HIS A 20 7.08 -16.49 -15.92
CA HIS A 20 6.59 -15.92 -17.18
C HIS A 20 7.75 -15.15 -17.87
N ASN A 21 7.91 -15.35 -19.17
CA ASN A 21 8.88 -14.64 -20.02
C ASN A 21 10.32 -14.63 -19.46
N GLY A 22 10.77 -15.78 -18.90
CA GLY A 22 12.13 -15.90 -18.35
C GLY A 22 12.31 -15.38 -16.93
N LEU A 23 11.32 -14.69 -16.37
CA LEU A 23 11.32 -14.31 -14.97
C LEU A 23 10.64 -15.40 -14.13
N SER A 24 11.31 -15.83 -13.06
CA SER A 24 10.82 -16.91 -12.20
C SER A 24 11.05 -16.59 -10.73
N TYR A 25 10.06 -16.88 -9.91
CA TYR A 25 10.09 -16.65 -8.46
C TYR A 25 9.54 -17.84 -7.69
N GLU A 26 10.25 -18.23 -6.63
CA GLU A 26 9.74 -19.19 -5.65
C GLU A 26 8.98 -18.46 -4.55
N LEU A 27 7.75 -18.88 -4.26
CA LEU A 27 6.94 -18.40 -3.16
C LEU A 27 7.29 -19.12 -1.88
N ILE A 28 7.66 -18.36 -0.85
CA ILE A 28 7.71 -18.78 0.55
C ILE A 28 6.46 -18.21 1.22
N PRO A 29 5.45 -19.04 1.55
CA PRO A 29 4.13 -18.57 1.96
C PRO A 29 4.06 -18.04 3.38
N GLU A 30 4.96 -18.47 4.24
CA GLU A 30 5.07 -18.01 5.64
C GLU A 30 6.52 -17.59 5.86
N TYR A 31 6.76 -16.28 5.92
CA TYR A 31 8.09 -15.73 6.11
C TYR A 31 8.15 -14.92 7.40
N GLY A 32 9.27 -15.06 8.11
CA GLY A 32 9.55 -14.35 9.35
C GLY A 32 9.48 -15.27 10.58
N ASN A 33 10.46 -15.12 11.46
CA ASN A 33 10.55 -15.83 12.74
C ASN A 33 10.06 -14.91 13.85
N PHE A 34 8.77 -14.97 14.17
CA PHE A 34 8.15 -14.18 15.22
C PHE A 34 8.16 -14.93 16.55
N PRO A 35 8.23 -14.21 17.71
CA PRO A 35 8.03 -14.83 19.03
C PRO A 35 6.65 -15.49 19.15
N GLU A 36 6.56 -16.64 19.82
CA GLU A 36 5.30 -17.39 19.97
C GLU A 36 4.21 -16.60 20.71
N GLU A 37 4.61 -15.70 21.61
CA GLU A 37 3.69 -14.85 22.37
C GLU A 37 3.09 -13.69 21.57
N PHE A 38 3.57 -13.43 20.35
CA PHE A 38 3.07 -12.35 19.50
C PHE A 38 1.95 -12.85 18.60
N GLU A 39 0.73 -12.40 18.87
CA GLU A 39 -0.38 -12.53 17.96
C GLU A 39 -0.49 -11.25 17.09
N PHE A 40 0.35 -11.13 16.08
CA PHE A 40 0.26 -10.00 15.16
C PHE A 40 -1.02 -10.07 14.33
N SER A 41 -1.62 -8.92 14.11
CA SER A 41 -2.70 -8.78 13.16
C SER A 41 -2.16 -8.63 11.71
N MET A 42 -2.96 -8.16 10.80
CA MET A 42 -2.58 -8.02 9.39
C MET A 42 -1.50 -6.95 9.17
N TYR A 43 -0.55 -7.23 8.28
CA TYR A 43 0.40 -6.25 7.77
C TYR A 43 -0.22 -5.51 6.59
N SER A 44 -0.18 -4.17 6.62
CA SER A 44 -0.76 -3.33 5.57
C SER A 44 0.26 -2.82 4.56
N GLY A 45 1.52 -2.68 4.95
CA GLY A 45 2.61 -2.24 4.10
C GLY A 45 3.97 -2.55 4.72
N GLY A 46 5.04 -2.38 3.95
CA GLY A 46 6.41 -2.61 4.41
C GLY A 46 7.44 -1.91 3.55
N CYS A 47 8.67 -1.81 4.06
CA CYS A 47 9.84 -1.38 3.32
C CYS A 47 11.10 -2.02 3.90
N CYS A 48 12.14 -2.15 3.07
CA CYS A 48 13.47 -2.55 3.52
C CYS A 48 14.38 -1.33 3.63
N ASP A 49 15.29 -1.36 4.61
CA ASP A 49 16.39 -0.40 4.66
C ASP A 49 17.61 -0.90 3.84
N LYS A 50 18.68 -0.11 3.81
CA LYS A 50 19.92 -0.45 3.06
C LYS A 50 20.67 -1.66 3.62
N GLU A 51 20.38 -2.10 4.82
CA GLU A 51 20.88 -3.32 5.45
C GLU A 51 19.95 -4.53 5.21
N ASP A 52 18.89 -4.38 4.41
CA ASP A 52 17.83 -5.37 4.19
C ASP A 52 16.98 -5.70 5.42
N ASN A 53 17.01 -4.88 6.47
CA ASN A 53 16.04 -5.02 7.54
C ASN A 53 14.64 -4.64 7.02
N LEU A 54 13.65 -5.45 7.33
CA LEU A 54 12.27 -5.27 6.90
C LEU A 54 11.44 -4.61 8.00
N PHE A 55 10.89 -3.44 7.69
CA PHE A 55 9.91 -2.74 8.53
C PHE A 55 8.51 -2.98 7.99
N LEU A 56 7.58 -3.33 8.88
CA LEU A 56 6.20 -3.67 8.56
C LEU A 56 5.24 -2.78 9.34
N MET A 57 4.22 -2.22 8.65
CA MET A 57 3.06 -1.61 9.31
C MET A 57 2.06 -2.69 9.68
N CYS A 58 1.86 -2.89 10.98
CA CYS A 58 0.97 -3.90 11.54
C CYS A 58 -0.31 -3.24 12.09
N ARG A 59 -1.47 -3.78 11.77
CA ARG A 59 -2.77 -3.27 12.27
C ARG A 59 -3.06 -3.64 13.74
N ASP A 60 -2.07 -4.18 14.43
CA ASP A 60 -2.10 -4.33 15.88
C ASP A 60 -1.73 -3.01 16.55
N THR A 61 -2.56 -2.54 17.47
CA THR A 61 -2.35 -1.28 18.20
C THR A 61 -1.21 -1.36 19.22
N GLU A 62 -0.85 -2.56 19.66
CA GLU A 62 0.27 -2.79 20.57
C GLU A 62 1.62 -2.79 19.84
N HIS A 63 1.61 -3.24 18.56
CA HIS A 63 2.79 -3.44 17.73
C HIS A 63 2.65 -2.80 16.33
N PRO A 64 2.39 -1.47 16.23
CA PRO A 64 2.06 -0.84 14.94
C PRO A 64 3.20 -0.89 13.91
N VAL A 65 4.45 -0.86 14.36
CA VAL A 65 5.64 -1.04 13.51
C VAL A 65 6.43 -2.22 14.02
N VAL A 66 6.69 -3.18 13.13
CA VAL A 66 7.47 -4.39 13.44
C VAL A 66 8.72 -4.38 12.58
N MET A 67 9.87 -4.71 13.16
CA MET A 67 11.15 -4.83 12.47
C MET A 67 11.65 -6.27 12.48
N LEU A 68 11.97 -6.79 11.31
CA LEU A 68 12.72 -8.03 11.11
C LEU A 68 14.13 -7.73 10.60
N ASP A 69 15.12 -8.55 10.98
CA ASP A 69 16.45 -8.49 10.40
C ASP A 69 16.46 -9.03 8.94
N ALA A 70 17.56 -8.89 8.22
CA ALA A 70 17.75 -9.37 6.84
C ALA A 70 17.56 -10.89 6.68
N ARG A 71 17.50 -11.65 7.77
CA ARG A 71 17.24 -13.11 7.79
C ARG A 71 15.80 -13.43 8.11
N GLY A 72 14.98 -12.41 8.42
CA GLY A 72 13.59 -12.57 8.80
C GLY A 72 13.35 -12.82 10.29
N ASN A 73 14.34 -12.63 11.14
CA ASN A 73 14.14 -12.76 12.60
C ASN A 73 13.54 -11.47 13.15
N TYR A 74 12.57 -11.60 14.04
CA TYR A 74 12.03 -10.49 14.80
C TYR A 74 13.12 -9.78 15.61
N VAL A 75 13.20 -8.47 15.49
CA VAL A 75 14.14 -7.63 16.25
C VAL A 75 13.41 -6.85 17.33
N LYS A 76 12.37 -6.13 16.95
CA LYS A 76 11.59 -5.27 17.85
C LYS A 76 10.28 -4.86 17.23
N SER A 77 9.39 -4.30 18.06
CA SER A 77 8.24 -3.54 17.64
C SER A 77 8.13 -2.25 18.44
N PHE A 78 7.49 -1.23 17.84
CA PHE A 78 7.33 0.08 18.45
C PHE A 78 6.13 0.84 17.89
N GLY A 79 5.88 2.04 18.41
CA GLY A 79 4.81 2.93 17.91
C GLY A 79 3.48 2.77 18.63
N LYS A 80 3.41 1.97 19.74
CA LYS A 80 2.20 1.87 20.56
C LYS A 80 1.69 3.24 20.97
N GLY A 81 0.40 3.49 20.71
CA GLY A 81 -0.26 4.75 21.05
C GLY A 81 0.04 5.92 20.11
N LEU A 82 0.93 5.74 19.11
CA LEU A 82 1.23 6.78 18.13
C LEU A 82 0.26 6.79 16.94
N PHE A 83 -0.39 5.67 16.64
CA PHE A 83 -1.18 5.49 15.42
C PHE A 83 -2.65 5.19 15.71
N GLN A 84 -3.52 5.61 14.78
CA GLN A 84 -4.93 5.26 14.77
C GLN A 84 -5.25 4.20 13.70
N GLU A 85 -4.75 4.36 12.47
CA GLU A 85 -4.96 3.42 11.37
C GLU A 85 -3.74 3.40 10.46
N VAL A 86 -2.82 2.47 10.72
CA VAL A 86 -1.58 2.33 9.95
C VAL A 86 -1.84 1.81 8.54
N HIS A 87 -1.05 2.26 7.53
CA HIS A 87 -1.24 1.82 6.16
C HIS A 87 0.05 1.42 5.45
N SER A 88 0.97 2.32 5.20
CA SER A 88 2.24 2.02 4.55
C SER A 88 3.39 2.82 5.19
N LEU A 89 4.62 2.53 4.76
CA LEU A 89 5.81 3.27 5.22
C LEU A 89 6.92 3.23 4.17
N CYS A 90 7.86 4.15 4.29
CA CYS A 90 9.14 4.08 3.60
C CYS A 90 10.31 4.52 4.50
N VAL A 91 11.52 4.02 4.19
CA VAL A 91 12.76 4.51 4.80
C VAL A 91 13.22 5.74 4.02
N THR A 92 13.64 6.78 4.73
CA THR A 92 14.17 8.01 4.13
C THR A 92 15.68 7.93 3.90
N MET A 93 16.21 8.89 3.14
CA MET A 93 17.66 9.05 2.96
C MET A 93 18.39 9.38 4.27
N ASP A 94 17.68 9.91 5.27
CA ASP A 94 18.22 10.22 6.60
C ASP A 94 18.12 9.04 7.56
N ASP A 95 17.77 7.86 7.04
CA ASP A 95 17.63 6.63 7.81
C ASP A 95 16.52 6.70 8.88
N THR A 96 15.46 7.47 8.59
CA THR A 96 14.22 7.58 9.37
C THR A 96 13.08 6.85 8.65
N LEU A 97 11.92 6.74 9.29
CA LEU A 97 10.72 6.11 8.76
C LEU A 97 9.63 7.15 8.54
N LEU A 98 9.09 7.25 7.33
CA LEU A 98 7.83 7.94 7.06
C LEU A 98 6.70 6.90 7.11
N CYS A 99 5.80 7.04 8.07
CA CYS A 99 4.71 6.11 8.34
C CYS A 99 3.36 6.77 8.04
N VAL A 100 2.54 6.13 7.22
CA VAL A 100 1.20 6.61 6.88
C VAL A 100 0.22 6.26 7.99
N ASP A 101 -0.43 7.28 8.56
CA ASP A 101 -1.61 7.12 9.41
C ASP A 101 -2.85 7.61 8.68
N THR A 102 -3.59 6.67 8.12
CA THR A 102 -4.83 6.93 7.41
C THR A 102 -5.92 7.52 8.31
N GLY A 103 -5.95 7.09 9.58
CA GLY A 103 -6.97 7.53 10.56
C GLY A 103 -6.73 8.95 11.07
N LEU A 104 -5.48 9.31 11.28
CA LEU A 104 -5.08 10.64 11.75
C LEU A 104 -4.81 11.63 10.62
N HIS A 105 -4.91 11.22 9.36
CA HIS A 105 -4.71 12.08 8.17
C HIS A 105 -3.31 12.71 8.10
N VAL A 106 -2.26 11.96 8.49
CA VAL A 106 -0.88 12.44 8.52
C VAL A 106 0.11 11.40 7.99
N ILE A 107 1.29 11.87 7.60
CA ILE A 107 2.50 11.06 7.47
C ILE A 107 3.37 11.37 8.68
N ARG A 108 3.63 10.37 9.50
CA ARG A 108 4.42 10.48 10.71
C ARG A 108 5.87 10.10 10.47
N GLU A 109 6.81 10.97 10.75
CA GLU A 109 8.23 10.66 10.68
C GLU A 109 8.76 10.22 12.04
N LEU A 110 9.38 9.03 12.07
CA LEU A 110 9.94 8.41 13.26
C LEU A 110 11.41 8.04 13.01
N THR A 111 12.20 8.01 14.09
CA THR A 111 13.46 7.26 14.07
C THR A 111 13.19 5.77 13.94
N LYS A 112 14.18 4.96 13.50
CA LYS A 112 14.07 3.49 13.46
C LYS A 112 13.89 2.85 14.85
N ASP A 113 14.04 3.62 15.92
CA ASP A 113 13.79 3.19 17.31
C ASP A 113 12.42 3.63 17.84
N GLY A 114 11.60 4.29 16.98
CA GLY A 114 10.25 4.70 17.33
C GLY A 114 10.15 6.11 17.94
N GLY A 115 11.24 6.87 17.98
CA GLY A 115 11.21 8.27 18.43
C GLY A 115 10.46 9.15 17.41
N TRP A 116 9.47 9.91 17.85
CA TRP A 116 8.74 10.84 17.01
C TRP A 116 9.62 12.02 16.61
N ILE A 117 9.59 12.41 15.32
CA ILE A 117 10.33 13.54 14.77
C ILE A 117 9.37 14.65 14.38
N ARG A 118 8.41 14.36 13.50
CA ARG A 118 7.39 15.33 13.03
C ARG A 118 6.22 14.62 12.37
N ASP A 119 5.15 15.37 12.11
CA ASP A 119 4.04 14.97 11.27
C ASP A 119 3.97 15.88 10.03
N LEU A 120 3.75 15.31 8.84
CA LEU A 120 3.30 16.03 7.66
C LEU A 120 1.78 15.96 7.63
N GLY A 121 1.13 17.08 7.33
CA GLY A 121 -0.34 17.18 7.32
C GLY A 121 -0.90 17.80 8.61
N ASN A 122 -2.22 17.80 8.74
CA ASN A 122 -2.94 18.39 9.86
C ASN A 122 -3.50 17.28 10.75
N LEU A 123 -2.85 17.01 11.87
CA LEU A 123 -3.16 15.89 12.76
C LEU A 123 -4.65 15.85 13.14
N GLY A 124 -5.33 14.77 12.75
CA GLY A 124 -6.74 14.53 13.04
C GLY A 124 -7.73 15.39 12.24
N ILE A 125 -7.25 16.21 11.29
CA ILE A 125 -8.09 17.12 10.51
C ILE A 125 -8.01 16.73 9.02
N PRO A 126 -9.06 16.09 8.45
CA PRO A 126 -9.08 15.76 7.03
C PRO A 126 -9.19 17.02 6.16
N SER A 127 -8.55 16.98 5.00
CA SER A 127 -8.74 18.01 3.98
C SER A 127 -10.14 17.95 3.36
N ASP A 128 -10.60 19.10 2.82
CA ASP A 128 -11.94 19.22 2.25
C ASP A 128 -11.96 18.73 0.77
N SER A 129 -11.86 17.41 0.59
CA SER A 129 -12.00 16.75 -0.71
C SER A 129 -13.46 16.57 -1.17
N GLY A 130 -14.40 16.72 -0.25
CA GLY A 130 -15.82 16.37 -0.43
C GLY A 130 -16.17 14.96 0.01
N PHE A 131 -15.22 14.17 0.50
CA PHE A 131 -15.42 12.80 0.95
C PHE A 131 -16.42 12.70 2.12
N GLU A 132 -17.38 11.81 2.01
CA GLU A 132 -18.35 11.49 3.05
C GLU A 132 -18.26 10.01 3.45
N LYS A 133 -17.73 9.72 4.63
CA LYS A 133 -17.54 8.34 5.12
C LYS A 133 -18.85 7.56 5.30
N ASP A 134 -19.92 8.23 5.75
CA ASP A 134 -21.19 7.59 6.13
C ASP A 134 -22.34 8.02 5.21
N VAL A 135 -22.15 7.92 3.90
CA VAL A 135 -23.15 8.33 2.89
C VAL A 135 -24.53 7.69 3.13
N TRP A 136 -24.58 6.43 3.51
CA TRP A 136 -25.81 5.69 3.79
C TRP A 136 -26.62 6.30 4.97
N ARG A 137 -25.95 6.82 6.02
CA ARG A 137 -26.63 7.51 7.12
C ARG A 137 -27.36 8.75 6.65
N ARG A 138 -26.78 9.49 5.72
CA ARG A 138 -27.42 10.63 5.09
C ARG A 138 -28.65 10.22 4.27
N MET A 139 -28.55 9.10 3.53
CA MET A 139 -29.67 8.55 2.76
C MET A 139 -30.82 8.14 3.67
N GLN A 140 -30.55 7.48 4.80
CA GLN A 140 -31.56 7.14 5.81
C GLN A 140 -32.24 8.39 6.41
N ARG A 141 -31.47 9.41 6.80
CA ARG A 141 -32.01 10.67 7.33
C ARG A 141 -32.92 11.41 6.33
N ARG A 142 -32.75 11.15 5.04
CA ARG A 142 -33.63 11.70 3.97
C ARG A 142 -34.79 10.78 3.62
N GLY A 143 -35.09 9.79 4.44
CA GLY A 143 -36.21 8.85 4.24
C GLY A 143 -36.01 7.87 3.09
N LYS A 144 -34.79 7.72 2.56
CA LYS A 144 -34.50 6.70 1.56
C LYS A 144 -34.31 5.35 2.23
N ILE A 145 -34.99 4.34 1.70
CA ILE A 145 -34.78 2.94 2.13
C ILE A 145 -33.40 2.51 1.63
N VAL A 146 -32.52 2.17 2.56
CA VAL A 146 -31.23 1.53 2.24
C VAL A 146 -31.40 0.05 2.59
N PRO A 147 -31.21 -0.87 1.62
CA PRO A 147 -31.29 -2.31 1.90
C PRO A 147 -30.34 -2.72 3.03
N THR A 148 -30.80 -3.62 3.90
CA THR A 148 -30.04 -4.03 5.10
C THR A 148 -28.72 -4.74 4.74
N ASP A 149 -28.69 -5.48 3.65
CA ASP A 149 -27.48 -6.10 3.10
C ASP A 149 -26.41 -5.08 2.71
N VAL A 150 -26.82 -3.93 2.14
CA VAL A 150 -25.92 -2.82 1.79
C VAL A 150 -25.37 -2.11 3.06
N LEU A 151 -26.13 -2.06 4.15
CA LEU A 151 -25.67 -1.42 5.40
C LEU A 151 -24.52 -2.17 6.07
N PHE A 152 -24.41 -3.47 5.84
CA PHE A 152 -23.37 -4.34 6.40
C PHE A 152 -22.23 -4.62 5.44
N ASP A 153 -22.36 -4.25 4.17
CA ASP A 153 -21.28 -4.36 3.19
C ASP A 153 -20.31 -3.17 3.32
N LYS A 154 -19.19 -3.41 3.97
CA LYS A 154 -18.12 -2.40 4.13
C LYS A 154 -17.54 -1.94 2.78
N GLY A 155 -17.48 -2.83 1.78
CA GLY A 155 -16.97 -2.52 0.45
C GLY A 155 -17.87 -1.52 -0.27
N TRP A 156 -19.18 -1.74 -0.25
CA TRP A 156 -20.15 -0.82 -0.85
C TRP A 156 -20.17 0.56 -0.14
N SER A 157 -20.12 0.56 1.20
CA SER A 157 -20.07 1.80 1.97
C SER A 157 -18.81 2.62 1.68
N PHE A 158 -17.67 1.96 1.54
CA PHE A 158 -16.41 2.59 1.14
C PHE A 158 -16.52 3.19 -0.27
N TRP A 159 -16.98 2.42 -1.25
CA TRP A 159 -17.13 2.86 -2.62
C TRP A 159 -18.12 4.02 -2.75
N ALA A 160 -19.24 3.98 -2.05
CA ALA A 160 -20.18 5.09 -2.00
C ALA A 160 -19.56 6.37 -1.42
N GLY A 161 -18.67 6.24 -0.46
CA GLY A 161 -17.87 7.37 0.07
C GLY A 161 -16.91 7.93 -0.97
N VAL A 162 -16.16 7.09 -1.67
CA VAL A 162 -15.25 7.49 -2.76
C VAL A 162 -15.99 8.31 -3.82
N GLN A 163 -17.19 7.91 -4.21
CA GLN A 163 -18.02 8.62 -5.20
C GLN A 163 -18.48 10.01 -4.73
N THR A 164 -18.24 10.41 -3.48
CA THR A 164 -18.54 11.77 -3.01
C THR A 164 -17.37 12.74 -3.15
N ILE A 165 -16.18 12.26 -3.46
CA ILE A 165 -14.99 13.09 -3.68
C ILE A 165 -15.23 14.00 -4.90
N ARG A 166 -14.88 15.27 -4.76
CA ARG A 166 -15.13 16.30 -5.78
C ARG A 166 -13.87 16.98 -6.30
N ARG A 167 -12.78 16.89 -5.55
CA ARG A 167 -11.51 17.57 -5.88
C ARG A 167 -10.34 16.93 -5.14
N ALA A 168 -9.14 17.10 -5.69
CA ALA A 168 -7.90 16.91 -4.96
C ALA A 168 -7.75 18.03 -3.92
N ALA A 169 -7.60 17.68 -2.65
CA ALA A 169 -7.54 18.65 -1.56
C ALA A 169 -6.34 18.39 -0.64
N PRO A 170 -5.36 19.31 -0.57
CA PRO A 170 -4.23 19.19 0.36
C PRO A 170 -4.62 19.59 1.81
N PRO A 171 -3.85 19.17 2.88
CA PRO A 171 -2.75 18.23 2.73
C PRO A 171 -3.18 16.78 2.61
N PHE A 172 -4.10 16.25 3.44
CA PHE A 172 -4.51 14.84 3.38
C PHE A 172 -5.95 14.62 3.84
N ASN A 173 -6.59 13.61 3.20
CA ASN A 173 -7.80 12.98 3.71
C ASN A 173 -7.68 11.47 3.54
N ARG A 174 -7.20 10.77 4.59
CA ARG A 174 -6.96 9.32 4.61
C ARG A 174 -5.88 8.87 3.62
N PRO A 175 -4.61 9.34 3.79
CA PRO A 175 -3.49 8.97 2.93
C PRO A 175 -3.25 7.46 2.93
N THR A 176 -2.68 6.94 1.83
CA THR A 176 -2.53 5.51 1.58
C THR A 176 -1.10 5.07 1.35
N GLY A 177 -0.27 5.87 0.71
CA GLY A 177 1.11 5.53 0.39
C GLY A 177 2.07 6.68 0.60
N VAL A 178 3.33 6.36 0.83
CA VAL A 178 4.42 7.34 0.93
C VAL A 178 5.70 6.77 0.35
N CYS A 179 6.45 7.58 -0.38
CA CYS A 179 7.78 7.25 -0.89
C CYS A 179 8.64 8.51 -0.93
N MET A 180 9.94 8.37 -0.66
CA MET A 180 10.92 9.42 -0.91
C MET A 180 11.61 9.14 -2.24
N GLY A 181 11.60 10.12 -3.15
CA GLY A 181 12.28 10.02 -4.43
C GLY A 181 13.79 10.26 -4.33
N PRO A 182 14.56 9.95 -5.41
CA PRO A 182 16.00 10.21 -5.47
C PRO A 182 16.39 11.69 -5.28
N SER A 183 15.49 12.62 -5.59
CA SER A 183 15.67 14.05 -5.32
C SER A 183 15.65 14.43 -3.83
N GLY A 184 15.15 13.51 -2.97
CA GLY A 184 14.88 13.74 -1.56
C GLY A 184 13.49 14.28 -1.28
N ASP A 185 12.67 14.56 -2.28
CA ASP A 185 11.29 14.95 -2.11
C ASP A 185 10.41 13.78 -1.69
N ILE A 186 9.38 14.07 -0.91
CA ILE A 186 8.44 13.11 -0.38
C ILE A 186 7.17 13.15 -1.22
N PHE A 187 6.76 11.98 -1.71
CA PHE A 187 5.52 11.82 -2.47
C PHE A 187 4.53 10.98 -1.67
N VAL A 188 3.26 11.40 -1.69
CA VAL A 188 2.18 10.75 -0.92
C VAL A 188 0.98 10.52 -1.81
N SER A 189 0.50 9.27 -1.89
CA SER A 189 -0.82 8.97 -2.42
C SER A 189 -1.85 9.14 -1.31
N ASP A 190 -2.96 9.81 -1.63
CA ASP A 190 -4.04 10.12 -0.69
C ASP A 190 -5.37 9.66 -1.30
N GLY A 191 -5.75 8.40 -1.06
CA GLY A 191 -6.76 7.71 -1.84
C GLY A 191 -8.00 7.25 -1.09
N TYR A 192 -8.00 7.13 0.25
CA TYR A 192 -9.18 6.61 0.95
C TYR A 192 -10.24 7.67 1.27
N GLY A 193 -9.89 8.92 1.22
CA GLY A 193 -10.81 10.05 1.41
C GLY A 193 -10.50 11.21 0.49
N ASN A 194 -9.59 11.01 -0.44
CA ASN A 194 -9.16 11.97 -1.45
C ASN A 194 -8.87 11.23 -2.77
N ALA A 195 -8.59 11.97 -3.83
CA ALA A 195 -8.17 11.45 -5.12
C ALA A 195 -6.94 12.24 -5.57
N ALA A 196 -5.85 12.15 -4.80
CA ALA A 196 -4.71 13.06 -4.95
C ALA A 196 -3.36 12.38 -4.76
N VAL A 197 -2.35 12.97 -5.39
CA VAL A 197 -0.94 12.79 -5.07
C VAL A 197 -0.37 14.13 -4.64
N HIS A 198 0.47 14.12 -3.60
CA HIS A 198 1.09 15.32 -3.04
C HIS A 198 2.62 15.16 -3.09
N ARG A 199 3.33 16.21 -3.48
CA ARG A 199 4.78 16.33 -3.41
C ARG A 199 5.14 17.32 -2.32
N PHE A 200 5.99 16.90 -1.41
CA PHE A 200 6.57 17.74 -0.36
C PHE A 200 8.08 17.81 -0.55
N SER A 201 8.69 18.92 -0.17
CA SER A 201 10.13 18.97 -0.01
C SER A 201 10.58 18.10 1.17
N ARG A 202 11.88 17.79 1.23
CA ARG A 202 12.46 16.96 2.30
C ARG A 202 12.20 17.53 3.71
N ASP A 203 12.14 18.84 3.84
CA ASP A 203 11.83 19.55 5.11
C ASP A 203 10.33 19.62 5.42
N GLY A 204 9.47 19.12 4.52
CA GLY A 204 8.03 18.95 4.75
C GLY A 204 7.16 20.09 4.23
N ALA A 205 7.67 21.00 3.41
CA ALA A 205 6.84 22.00 2.75
C ALA A 205 6.09 21.39 1.58
N LEU A 206 4.78 21.61 1.49
CA LEU A 206 3.97 21.17 0.35
C LEU A 206 4.37 21.94 -0.92
N LEU A 207 4.85 21.21 -1.93
CA LEU A 207 5.30 21.78 -3.20
C LEU A 207 4.21 21.73 -4.26
N LYS A 208 3.52 20.59 -4.38
CA LYS A 208 2.48 20.38 -5.41
C LYS A 208 1.44 19.35 -4.96
N THR A 209 0.24 19.51 -5.50
CA THR A 209 -0.86 18.52 -5.45
C THR A 209 -1.43 18.37 -6.84
N TRP A 210 -1.69 17.11 -7.26
CA TRP A 210 -2.36 16.83 -8.54
C TRP A 210 -3.33 15.66 -8.42
N GLY A 211 -4.10 15.39 -9.46
CA GLY A 211 -5.12 14.37 -9.49
C GLY A 211 -6.53 14.95 -9.61
N GLY A 212 -7.40 14.49 -8.73
CA GLY A 212 -8.85 14.72 -8.70
C GLY A 212 -9.61 13.46 -9.10
N PRO A 213 -10.92 13.38 -8.77
CA PRO A 213 -11.73 12.20 -9.04
C PRO A 213 -11.98 12.01 -10.55
N GLY A 214 -11.90 10.76 -11.01
CA GLY A 214 -12.13 10.37 -12.41
C GLY A 214 -11.42 9.10 -12.79
N ASP A 215 -11.60 8.63 -14.01
CA ASP A 215 -11.00 7.44 -14.61
C ASP A 215 -10.09 7.76 -15.82
N GLU A 216 -9.95 9.03 -16.15
CA GLU A 216 -9.05 9.50 -17.20
C GLU A 216 -7.59 9.48 -16.74
N PRO A 217 -6.60 9.41 -17.63
CA PRO A 217 -5.20 9.56 -17.28
C PRO A 217 -4.94 10.83 -16.43
N GLY A 218 -4.35 10.64 -15.26
CA GLY A 218 -4.10 11.71 -14.29
C GLY A 218 -5.22 11.99 -13.30
N LYS A 219 -6.34 11.27 -13.39
CA LYS A 219 -7.43 11.25 -12.40
C LYS A 219 -7.44 9.93 -11.66
N PHE A 220 -8.12 9.88 -10.51
CA PHE A 220 -8.09 8.72 -9.64
C PHE A 220 -9.46 8.41 -9.02
N TYR A 221 -9.69 7.12 -8.79
CA TYR A 221 -10.69 6.66 -7.82
C TYR A 221 -10.04 6.44 -6.45
N VAL A 222 -9.02 5.61 -6.38
CA VAL A 222 -8.32 5.30 -5.14
C VAL A 222 -6.82 5.15 -5.42
N PRO A 223 -6.04 6.25 -5.48
CA PRO A 223 -4.59 6.17 -5.55
C PRO A 223 -4.07 5.52 -4.25
N HIS A 224 -3.82 4.19 -4.34
CA HIS A 224 -3.62 3.34 -3.18
C HIS A 224 -2.16 3.21 -2.78
N SER A 225 -1.28 3.13 -3.77
CA SER A 225 0.16 2.99 -3.58
C SER A 225 0.92 3.87 -4.54
N LEU A 226 2.14 4.21 -4.20
CA LEU A 226 3.04 4.89 -5.11
C LEU A 226 4.49 4.44 -4.89
N TRP A 227 5.28 4.61 -5.95
CA TRP A 227 6.72 4.46 -5.95
C TRP A 227 7.37 5.56 -6.80
N VAL A 228 8.55 6.02 -6.40
CA VAL A 228 9.35 6.93 -7.22
C VAL A 228 10.60 6.19 -7.67
N ASP A 229 10.75 6.03 -8.98
CA ASP A 229 11.87 5.30 -9.54
C ASP A 229 13.17 6.15 -9.64
N LYS A 230 14.27 5.53 -10.02
CA LYS A 230 15.58 6.20 -10.15
C LYS A 230 15.63 7.36 -11.14
N LEU A 231 14.63 7.49 -12.01
CA LEU A 231 14.50 8.58 -12.99
C LEU A 231 13.54 9.69 -12.48
N ASN A 232 13.17 9.67 -11.18
CA ASN A 232 12.21 10.56 -10.55
C ASN A 232 10.79 10.47 -11.16
N ARG A 233 10.43 9.35 -11.81
CA ARG A 233 9.06 9.13 -12.28
C ARG A 233 8.22 8.60 -11.12
N VAL A 234 7.01 9.12 -11.00
CA VAL A 234 6.06 8.78 -9.92
C VAL A 234 5.04 7.78 -10.46
N TRP A 235 5.15 6.54 -10.03
CA TRP A 235 4.25 5.45 -10.36
C TRP A 235 3.15 5.38 -9.32
N VAL A 236 1.89 5.41 -9.73
CA VAL A 236 0.72 5.45 -8.84
C VAL A 236 -0.26 4.35 -9.21
N GLY A 237 -0.50 3.43 -8.29
CA GLY A 237 -1.52 2.39 -8.44
C GLY A 237 -2.89 2.92 -8.05
N ASP A 238 -3.80 3.08 -9.02
CA ASP A 238 -5.21 3.37 -8.76
C ASP A 238 -5.97 2.06 -8.63
N ARG A 239 -6.14 1.61 -7.39
CA ARG A 239 -6.67 0.30 -7.08
C ARG A 239 -8.04 0.05 -7.65
N GLU A 240 -8.97 0.96 -7.47
CA GLU A 240 -10.36 0.75 -7.88
C GLU A 240 -10.60 1.07 -9.36
N ALA A 241 -9.66 1.75 -10.03
CA ALA A 241 -9.67 1.92 -11.49
C ALA A 241 -8.97 0.77 -12.24
N ASN A 242 -8.33 -0.17 -11.52
CA ASN A 242 -7.50 -1.22 -12.12
C ASN A 242 -6.42 -0.65 -13.05
N SER A 243 -5.75 0.41 -12.63
CA SER A 243 -4.79 1.12 -13.47
C SER A 243 -3.55 1.55 -12.71
N VAL A 244 -2.48 1.80 -13.47
CA VAL A 244 -1.25 2.44 -12.98
C VAL A 244 -1.00 3.67 -13.84
N HIS A 245 -0.77 4.79 -13.20
CA HIS A 245 -0.42 6.05 -13.82
C HIS A 245 1.05 6.35 -13.56
N VAL A 246 1.77 6.82 -14.55
CA VAL A 246 3.16 7.28 -14.41
C VAL A 246 3.22 8.77 -14.70
N PHE A 247 3.84 9.51 -13.78
CA PHE A 247 3.99 10.95 -13.90
C PHE A 247 5.46 11.33 -13.84
N ASP A 248 5.78 12.50 -14.35
CA ASP A 248 7.01 13.18 -13.96
C ASP A 248 6.89 13.70 -12.51
N GLU A 249 7.97 14.21 -11.95
CA GLU A 249 7.99 14.78 -10.60
C GLU A 249 7.08 16.01 -10.42
N ASN A 250 6.59 16.60 -11.51
CA ASN A 250 5.69 17.74 -11.51
C ASN A 250 4.22 17.34 -11.73
N GLY A 251 3.92 16.03 -11.82
CA GLY A 251 2.58 15.50 -11.96
C GLY A 251 2.02 15.58 -13.38
N GLU A 252 2.89 15.73 -14.40
CA GLU A 252 2.50 15.58 -15.80
C GLU A 252 2.45 14.10 -16.17
N VAL A 253 1.39 13.65 -16.81
CA VAL A 253 1.19 12.23 -17.17
C VAL A 253 2.19 11.83 -18.25
N MET A 254 2.97 10.79 -17.97
CA MET A 254 3.93 10.18 -18.91
C MET A 254 3.38 8.90 -19.53
N ALA A 255 2.70 8.07 -18.73
CA ALA A 255 2.08 6.83 -19.18
C ALA A 255 0.84 6.47 -18.34
N TYR A 256 0.01 5.64 -18.92
CA TYR A 256 -1.19 5.10 -18.30
C TYR A 256 -1.37 3.64 -18.74
N MET A 257 -1.48 2.74 -17.76
CA MET A 257 -1.67 1.31 -17.97
C MET A 257 -2.96 0.87 -17.28
N SER A 258 -3.88 0.23 -18.03
CA SER A 258 -5.15 -0.29 -17.48
C SER A 258 -5.49 -1.69 -18.01
N GLU A 259 -4.73 -2.19 -18.98
CA GLU A 259 -4.97 -3.52 -19.54
C GLU A 259 -4.34 -4.60 -18.65
N ASN A 260 -5.10 -5.66 -18.39
CA ASN A 260 -4.64 -6.85 -17.65
C ASN A 260 -4.14 -6.59 -16.22
N LEU A 261 -4.56 -5.48 -15.60
CA LEU A 261 -4.32 -5.18 -14.18
C LEU A 261 -5.58 -5.45 -13.36
N TYR A 262 -5.41 -5.97 -12.15
CA TYR A 262 -6.52 -6.22 -11.24
C TYR A 262 -6.24 -5.72 -9.83
N GLN A 263 -6.72 -4.53 -9.51
CA GLN A 263 -6.58 -3.85 -8.22
C GLN A 263 -5.09 -3.72 -7.80
N PRO A 264 -4.27 -2.90 -8.47
CA PRO A 264 -2.88 -2.64 -8.08
C PRO A 264 -2.83 -2.02 -6.68
N THR A 265 -2.06 -2.64 -5.78
CA THR A 265 -2.03 -2.28 -4.35
C THR A 265 -0.65 -1.97 -3.81
N GLY A 266 0.41 -2.46 -4.44
CA GLY A 266 1.79 -2.20 -4.05
C GLY A 266 2.65 -1.99 -5.29
N ILE A 267 3.56 -1.02 -5.24
CA ILE A 267 4.54 -0.76 -6.32
C ILE A 267 5.92 -0.66 -5.70
N TRP A 268 6.91 -1.30 -6.32
CA TRP A 268 8.30 -1.24 -5.94
C TRP A 268 9.20 -1.43 -7.18
N SER A 269 10.47 -0.99 -7.13
CA SER A 269 11.45 -1.17 -8.20
C SER A 269 12.80 -1.62 -7.68
N ASP A 270 13.48 -2.48 -8.43
CA ASP A 270 14.89 -2.85 -8.27
C ASP A 270 15.82 -2.10 -9.22
N ASP A 271 15.31 -1.00 -9.80
CA ASP A 271 16.00 -0.18 -10.82
C ASP A 271 16.19 -0.86 -12.19
N THR A 272 15.75 -2.10 -12.35
CA THR A 272 15.67 -2.83 -13.63
C THR A 272 14.22 -3.00 -14.04
N TYR A 273 13.39 -3.37 -13.09
CA TYR A 273 11.97 -3.60 -13.27
C TYR A 273 11.13 -2.82 -12.25
N ILE A 274 9.90 -2.57 -12.63
CA ILE A 274 8.83 -2.10 -11.75
C ILE A 274 7.92 -3.29 -11.46
N TYR A 275 7.73 -3.57 -10.19
CA TYR A 275 6.88 -4.64 -9.70
C TYR A 275 5.57 -4.05 -9.19
N ILE A 276 4.45 -4.59 -9.66
CA ILE A 276 3.10 -4.12 -9.32
C ILE A 276 2.34 -5.31 -8.72
N ALA A 277 2.16 -5.28 -7.41
CA ALA A 277 1.37 -6.29 -6.72
C ALA A 277 -0.11 -6.00 -6.85
N GLU A 278 -0.90 -7.04 -7.06
CA GLU A 278 -2.33 -6.96 -7.30
C GLU A 278 -3.13 -7.68 -6.21
N ARG A 279 -4.15 -7.03 -5.70
CA ARG A 279 -5.05 -7.62 -4.70
C ARG A 279 -5.79 -8.85 -5.24
N GLY A 280 -6.00 -8.90 -6.53
CA GLY A 280 -6.65 -10.03 -7.21
C GLY A 280 -5.82 -11.30 -7.26
N GLY A 281 -4.51 -11.24 -7.03
CA GLY A 281 -3.62 -12.39 -6.97
C GLY A 281 -2.56 -12.45 -8.06
N GLY A 282 -2.16 -11.30 -8.61
CA GLY A 282 -1.11 -11.18 -9.61
C GLY A 282 0.09 -10.36 -9.12
N LEU A 283 1.19 -10.51 -9.82
CA LEU A 283 2.34 -9.65 -9.83
C LEU A 283 2.66 -9.28 -11.27
N THR A 284 2.36 -8.06 -11.65
CA THR A 284 2.74 -7.51 -12.96
C THR A 284 4.12 -6.89 -12.87
N ILE A 285 4.97 -7.15 -13.86
CA ILE A 285 6.34 -6.67 -13.94
C ILE A 285 6.45 -5.85 -15.24
N ALA A 286 6.82 -4.59 -15.10
CA ALA A 286 7.11 -3.68 -16.21
C ALA A 286 8.60 -3.37 -16.25
N ASP A 287 9.11 -3.04 -17.43
CA ASP A 287 10.47 -2.53 -17.58
C ASP A 287 10.54 -1.01 -17.36
N MET A 288 11.76 -0.45 -17.51
CA MET A 288 11.98 0.98 -17.34
C MET A 288 11.46 1.82 -18.53
N ASP A 289 11.05 1.18 -19.63
CA ASP A 289 10.36 1.82 -20.75
C ASP A 289 8.84 1.83 -20.59
N MET A 290 8.37 1.33 -19.42
CA MET A 290 6.95 1.29 -19.02
C MET A 290 6.13 0.22 -19.77
N GLU A 291 6.80 -0.78 -20.34
CA GLU A 291 6.15 -1.91 -21.01
C GLU A 291 6.01 -3.10 -20.06
N ILE A 292 4.85 -3.77 -20.08
CA ILE A 292 4.64 -5.00 -19.28
C ILE A 292 5.43 -6.13 -19.89
N VAL A 293 6.45 -6.62 -19.17
CA VAL A 293 7.34 -7.70 -19.61
C VAL A 293 6.94 -9.06 -19.06
N ALA A 294 6.30 -9.13 -17.92
CA ALA A 294 5.79 -10.38 -17.35
C ALA A 294 4.59 -10.15 -16.43
N GLN A 295 3.77 -11.19 -16.30
CA GLN A 295 2.70 -11.26 -15.31
C GLN A 295 2.73 -12.64 -14.65
N LEU A 296 2.95 -12.67 -13.33
CA LEU A 296 3.02 -13.88 -12.53
C LEU A 296 1.72 -14.06 -11.76
N GLY A 297 1.25 -15.30 -11.68
CA GLY A 297 -0.03 -15.58 -11.05
C GLY A 297 -1.23 -15.21 -11.93
N PHE A 298 -2.40 -15.27 -11.33
CA PHE A 298 -3.69 -14.96 -11.96
C PHE A 298 -4.72 -14.66 -10.87
N TYR A 299 -5.92 -14.25 -11.24
CA TYR A 299 -6.99 -13.99 -10.29
C TYR A 299 -7.19 -15.16 -9.31
N ASN A 300 -7.22 -14.86 -8.02
CA ASN A 300 -7.26 -15.82 -6.90
C ASN A 300 -6.00 -16.70 -6.74
N SER A 301 -4.87 -16.35 -7.36
CA SER A 301 -3.61 -17.03 -7.04
C SER A 301 -3.13 -16.66 -5.62
N PRO A 302 -2.25 -17.48 -5.01
CA PRO A 302 -1.78 -17.22 -3.64
C PRO A 302 -0.94 -15.94 -3.48
N ILE A 303 -0.37 -15.38 -4.56
CA ILE A 303 0.50 -14.19 -4.50
C ILE A 303 -0.27 -12.85 -4.45
N ARG A 304 -1.48 -12.85 -3.92
CA ARG A 304 -2.26 -11.64 -3.70
C ARG A 304 -1.69 -10.81 -2.54
N ALA A 305 -1.66 -9.50 -2.69
CA ALA A 305 -1.13 -8.61 -1.66
C ALA A 305 -1.95 -7.33 -1.51
N HIS A 306 -1.92 -6.74 -0.33
CA HIS A 306 -2.38 -5.38 -0.06
C HIS A 306 -1.21 -4.38 -0.11
N GLY A 307 -0.03 -4.80 0.30
CA GLY A 307 1.21 -4.05 0.22
C GLY A 307 2.37 -4.93 -0.24
N MET A 308 3.39 -4.31 -0.79
CA MET A 308 4.60 -4.98 -1.26
C MET A 308 5.81 -4.07 -1.07
N CYS A 309 6.97 -4.68 -0.83
CA CYS A 309 8.28 -4.06 -0.95
C CYS A 309 9.31 -5.10 -1.39
N GLY A 310 10.50 -4.65 -1.74
CA GLY A 310 11.62 -5.52 -2.08
C GLY A 310 12.88 -5.15 -1.32
N ASN A 311 13.92 -5.98 -1.43
CA ASN A 311 15.24 -5.78 -0.84
C ASN A 311 16.34 -5.72 -1.91
N SER A 312 17.60 -5.53 -1.47
CA SER A 312 18.77 -5.41 -2.35
C SER A 312 19.06 -6.67 -3.18
N LYS A 313 18.45 -7.81 -2.83
CA LYS A 313 18.62 -9.11 -3.52
C LYS A 313 17.54 -9.36 -4.58
N GLY A 314 16.61 -8.42 -4.77
CA GLY A 314 15.45 -8.60 -5.65
C GLY A 314 14.39 -9.55 -5.07
N GLU A 315 14.45 -9.86 -3.77
CA GLU A 315 13.42 -10.60 -3.07
C GLU A 315 12.25 -9.66 -2.78
N LEU A 316 11.02 -10.12 -3.01
CA LEU A 316 9.81 -9.33 -2.78
C LEU A 316 9.07 -9.85 -1.55
N PHE A 317 8.60 -8.93 -0.72
CA PHE A 317 7.78 -9.22 0.45
C PHE A 317 6.35 -8.78 0.17
N LEU A 318 5.40 -9.71 0.29
CA LEU A 318 3.98 -9.49 0.03
C LEU A 318 3.21 -9.52 1.35
N MET A 319 2.41 -8.51 1.60
CA MET A 319 1.56 -8.38 2.78
C MET A 319 0.09 -8.57 2.39
N PRO A 320 -0.46 -9.79 2.48
CA PRO A 320 -1.88 -10.03 2.23
C PRO A 320 -2.72 -9.40 3.36
N LEU A 321 -3.82 -8.76 2.98
CA LEU A 321 -4.79 -8.18 3.90
C LEU A 321 -6.09 -8.98 3.83
N SER A 322 -6.13 -10.12 4.50
CA SER A 322 -7.30 -10.97 4.57
C SER A 322 -7.58 -11.37 6.01
N THR A 323 -8.87 -11.42 6.36
CA THR A 323 -9.30 -11.95 7.66
C THR A 323 -9.05 -13.45 7.80
N TYR A 324 -8.80 -14.13 6.68
CA TYR A 324 -8.48 -15.56 6.61
C TYR A 324 -6.97 -15.82 6.66
N ASP A 325 -6.15 -14.84 6.24
CA ASP A 325 -4.69 -14.93 6.16
C ASP A 325 -4.06 -14.20 7.35
N ARG A 326 -4.44 -14.57 8.56
CA ARG A 326 -3.82 -14.02 9.76
C ARG A 326 -2.35 -14.41 9.78
N HIS A 327 -1.47 -13.42 9.89
CA HIS A 327 -0.02 -13.55 10.14
C HIS A 327 0.85 -13.95 8.93
N PHE A 328 0.33 -13.95 7.70
CA PHE A 328 1.17 -14.36 6.58
C PHE A 328 1.87 -13.15 5.94
N LEU A 329 3.14 -13.01 6.27
CA LEU A 329 4.09 -12.33 5.42
C LEU A 329 4.59 -13.36 4.41
N MET A 330 4.42 -13.09 3.14
CA MET A 330 4.92 -13.94 2.06
C MET A 330 6.19 -13.35 1.48
N LYS A 331 7.06 -14.21 0.93
CA LYS A 331 8.29 -13.80 0.25
C LYS A 331 8.37 -14.49 -1.11
N LEU A 332 8.68 -13.71 -2.15
CA LEU A 332 9.06 -14.21 -3.45
C LEU A 332 10.57 -14.10 -3.62
N VAL A 333 11.22 -15.21 -3.94
CA VAL A 333 12.67 -15.29 -4.16
C VAL A 333 12.93 -15.48 -5.65
N PRO A 334 13.71 -14.59 -6.31
CA PRO A 334 14.02 -14.74 -7.72
C PRO A 334 14.85 -16.01 -7.94
N LEU A 335 14.47 -16.79 -8.95
CA LEU A 335 15.23 -17.95 -9.41
C LEU A 335 16.12 -17.52 -10.58
N LYS A 336 17.38 -18.00 -10.53
CA LYS A 336 18.38 -17.70 -11.57
C LYS A 336 18.16 -18.56 -12.80
#